data_bf6fc8aa4bb8b12ab790d7bb4afac35e
#
_entry.id   bf6fc8aa4bb8b12ab790d7bb4afac35e
#
_cell.length_a   1.000
_cell.length_b   1.000
_cell.length_c   1.000
_cell.angle_alpha   90.00
_cell.angle_beta   90.00
_cell.angle_gamma   90.00
#
_symmetry.space_group_name_H-M   'P 1'
#
loop_
_entity.id
_entity.type
_entity.pdbx_description
1 polymer ?
#
loop_
_entity_poly.entity_id
_entity_poly.type
_entity_poly.pdbx_seq_one_letter_code
_entity_poly.pdbx_strand_id
1 'polypeptide(L)'
;MKQTICNDIYWVGALEWSKDHFHGHELSIRHGTSYNSYFINDEKKVLIDVVRDSHLSDLADHISQFCKIEELDILIINHAEPDHASGLPRLLQMNPNIEIYVSRGGKISVTRHFPGAEKNLKVVKTGDEISIGKRTLRFFEAQMLHWPDTMFTYCPEEKILFSADAFGQHYAAPERFADQIDQKGLWFEAEKYFANILTLYSQQILKKIDEFLKLNWEIAIIAPAHGMCWRQNPTQIVEKYVQWATGEPQKSAL
;
A
#
# COMPACT_ATOMS: atom_id res chain seq x y z
N MET A 1 -0.33 4.38 -20.75
CA MET A 1 0.28 5.71 -20.41
C MET A 1 0.89 5.57 -19.02
N LYS A 2 2.12 6.08 -18.82
CA LYS A 2 2.80 6.01 -17.51
C LYS A 2 2.04 6.82 -16.45
N GLN A 3 1.71 6.21 -15.33
CA GLN A 3 1.02 6.84 -14.21
C GLN A 3 2.05 7.28 -13.16
N THR A 4 2.58 8.49 -13.31
CA THR A 4 3.64 9.04 -12.45
C THR A 4 3.06 9.48 -11.09
N ILE A 5 3.66 9.03 -10.00
CA ILE A 5 3.38 9.48 -8.63
C ILE A 5 4.31 10.64 -8.25
N CYS A 6 5.61 10.42 -8.38
CA CYS A 6 6.65 11.45 -8.27
C CYS A 6 7.89 10.98 -9.03
N ASN A 7 9.01 11.68 -8.92
CA ASN A 7 10.24 11.40 -9.67
C ASN A 7 10.59 9.91 -9.75
N ASP A 8 10.54 9.32 -10.96
CA ASP A 8 10.85 7.91 -11.21
C ASP A 8 10.10 6.88 -10.33
N ILE A 9 8.99 7.30 -9.70
CA ILE A 9 8.05 6.43 -8.99
C ILE A 9 6.72 6.44 -9.72
N TYR A 10 6.24 5.25 -10.08
CA TYR A 10 5.08 5.06 -10.94
C TYR A 10 4.08 4.11 -10.29
N TRP A 11 2.80 4.41 -10.45
CA TRP A 11 1.75 3.45 -10.17
C TRP A 11 1.69 2.42 -11.30
N VAL A 12 1.69 1.14 -10.94
CA VAL A 12 1.65 0.02 -11.88
C VAL A 12 0.58 -1.02 -11.51
N GLY A 13 -0.30 -0.67 -10.58
CA GLY A 13 -1.38 -1.51 -10.09
C GLY A 13 -2.51 -1.77 -11.08
N ALA A 14 -3.68 -2.15 -10.58
CA ALA A 14 -4.87 -2.44 -11.37
C ALA A 14 -6.11 -1.76 -10.82
N LEU A 15 -7.09 -1.48 -11.69
CA LEU A 15 -8.40 -0.96 -11.34
C LEU A 15 -9.46 -2.04 -11.57
N GLU A 16 -10.34 -2.20 -10.59
CA GLU A 16 -11.48 -3.11 -10.69
C GLU A 16 -12.79 -2.36 -10.54
N TRP A 17 -13.39 -2.00 -11.67
CA TRP A 17 -14.63 -1.23 -11.77
C TRP A 17 -15.89 -2.05 -11.54
N SER A 18 -15.84 -3.34 -11.88
CA SER A 18 -17.00 -4.23 -11.92
C SER A 18 -17.33 -4.85 -10.57
N LYS A 19 -16.55 -4.57 -9.53
CA LYS A 19 -16.74 -5.16 -8.22
C LYS A 19 -17.63 -4.30 -7.35
N ASP A 20 -18.76 -4.87 -6.93
CA ASP A 20 -19.73 -4.18 -6.08
C ASP A 20 -19.54 -4.45 -4.58
N HIS A 21 -18.79 -5.52 -4.24
CA HIS A 21 -18.58 -5.95 -2.87
C HIS A 21 -17.16 -6.41 -2.63
N PHE A 22 -16.65 -6.18 -1.43
CA PHE A 22 -15.36 -6.65 -0.94
C PHE A 22 -15.57 -7.52 0.31
N HIS A 23 -14.66 -8.46 0.61
CA HIS A 23 -14.81 -9.40 1.70
C HIS A 23 -16.18 -10.13 1.68
N GLY A 24 -16.51 -10.75 0.55
CA GLY A 24 -17.81 -11.38 0.34
C GLY A 24 -18.91 -10.38 -0.02
N HIS A 25 -20.04 -10.42 0.69
CA HIS A 25 -21.16 -9.50 0.49
C HIS A 25 -21.27 -8.41 1.58
N GLU A 26 -20.35 -8.39 2.50
CA GLU A 26 -20.45 -7.57 3.72
C GLU A 26 -20.09 -6.10 3.47
N LEU A 27 -19.08 -5.83 2.64
CA LEU A 27 -18.65 -4.48 2.32
C LEU A 27 -19.03 -4.10 0.89
N SER A 28 -20.03 -3.24 0.72
CA SER A 28 -20.36 -2.68 -0.62
C SER A 28 -19.32 -1.67 -1.05
N ILE A 29 -18.85 -1.74 -2.31
CA ILE A 29 -17.86 -0.83 -2.90
C ILE A 29 -18.40 -0.22 -4.20
N ARG A 30 -19.31 0.74 -4.08
CA ARG A 30 -20.05 1.33 -5.21
C ARG A 30 -19.16 2.02 -6.25
N HIS A 31 -17.96 2.44 -5.86
CA HIS A 31 -16.99 3.08 -6.75
C HIS A 31 -15.92 2.10 -7.26
N GLY A 32 -16.13 0.78 -7.08
CA GLY A 32 -15.12 -0.21 -7.37
C GLY A 32 -13.93 -0.13 -6.42
N THR A 33 -12.80 -0.68 -6.81
CA THR A 33 -11.55 -0.64 -6.03
C THR A 33 -10.34 -0.54 -6.94
N SER A 34 -9.17 -0.31 -6.35
CA SER A 34 -7.87 -0.49 -7.00
C SER A 34 -7.00 -1.43 -6.17
N TYR A 35 -6.08 -2.10 -6.84
CA TYR A 35 -4.99 -2.83 -6.22
C TYR A 35 -3.72 -2.06 -6.58
N ASN A 36 -3.27 -1.20 -5.67
CA ASN A 36 -2.15 -0.32 -5.94
C ASN A 36 -0.84 -1.06 -5.74
N SER A 37 0.00 -1.00 -6.75
CA SER A 37 1.38 -1.41 -6.72
C SER A 37 2.21 -0.27 -7.30
N TYR A 38 3.43 -0.10 -6.79
CA TYR A 38 4.28 1.03 -7.19
C TYR A 38 5.64 0.53 -7.65
N PHE A 39 6.09 1.06 -8.77
CA PHE A 39 7.40 0.76 -9.35
C PHE A 39 8.35 1.93 -9.13
N ILE A 40 9.51 1.67 -8.55
CA ILE A 40 10.59 2.63 -8.36
C ILE A 40 11.69 2.31 -9.35
N ASN A 41 11.92 3.24 -10.28
CA ASN A 41 12.95 3.13 -11.29
C ASN A 41 14.24 3.80 -10.81
N ASP A 42 15.08 3.04 -10.13
CA ASP A 42 16.38 3.49 -9.64
C ASP A 42 17.49 2.54 -10.18
N GLU A 43 18.69 2.57 -9.59
CA GLU A 43 19.74 1.61 -9.95
C GLU A 43 19.25 0.18 -9.75
N LYS A 44 18.56 -0.09 -8.62
CA LYS A 44 17.75 -1.29 -8.46
C LYS A 44 16.30 -1.01 -8.85
N LYS A 45 15.70 -1.95 -9.55
CA LYS A 45 14.28 -1.93 -9.94
C LYS A 45 13.44 -2.51 -8.81
N VAL A 46 12.65 -1.67 -8.17
CA VAL A 46 11.88 -2.06 -6.97
C VAL A 46 10.39 -2.04 -7.27
N LEU A 47 9.70 -3.10 -6.86
CA LEU A 47 8.25 -3.18 -6.83
C LEU A 47 7.77 -3.12 -5.37
N ILE A 48 6.80 -2.24 -5.08
CA ILE A 48 6.12 -2.15 -3.77
C ILE A 48 4.74 -2.77 -3.92
N ASP A 49 4.51 -3.84 -3.18
CA ASP A 49 3.34 -4.71 -3.21
C ASP A 49 3.07 -5.31 -4.60
N VAL A 50 2.28 -6.37 -4.64
CA VAL A 50 1.83 -6.98 -5.89
C VAL A 50 0.37 -6.56 -6.11
N VAL A 51 -0.35 -7.32 -6.88
CA VAL A 51 -1.79 -7.22 -7.08
C VAL A 51 -2.42 -8.60 -6.90
N ARG A 52 -3.72 -8.63 -6.92
CA ARG A 52 -4.49 -9.86 -7.03
C ARG A 52 -4.05 -10.67 -8.25
N ASP A 53 -4.00 -12.01 -8.16
CA ASP A 53 -3.56 -12.88 -9.26
C ASP A 53 -4.32 -12.63 -10.58
N SER A 54 -5.62 -12.34 -10.49
CA SER A 54 -6.45 -12.01 -11.67
C SER A 54 -5.99 -10.76 -12.42
N HIS A 55 -5.22 -9.87 -11.78
CA HIS A 55 -4.71 -8.61 -12.34
C HIS A 55 -3.20 -8.62 -12.58
N LEU A 56 -2.54 -9.77 -12.43
CA LEU A 56 -1.10 -9.82 -12.62
C LEU A 56 -0.66 -9.49 -14.07
N SER A 57 -1.51 -9.76 -15.05
CA SER A 57 -1.26 -9.33 -16.43
C SER A 57 -1.26 -7.82 -16.59
N ASP A 58 -2.18 -7.12 -15.93
CA ASP A 58 -2.23 -5.65 -15.95
C ASP A 58 -0.95 -5.06 -15.32
N LEU A 59 -0.53 -5.62 -14.18
CA LEU A 59 0.73 -5.25 -13.52
C LEU A 59 1.93 -5.45 -14.45
N ALA A 60 2.01 -6.61 -15.10
CA ALA A 60 3.11 -6.95 -16.02
C ALA A 60 3.14 -6.00 -17.22
N ASP A 61 1.99 -5.69 -17.80
CA ASP A 61 1.87 -4.73 -18.90
C ASP A 61 2.29 -3.32 -18.50
N HIS A 62 1.93 -2.88 -17.27
CA HIS A 62 2.36 -1.60 -16.76
C HIS A 62 3.88 -1.54 -16.51
N ILE A 63 4.47 -2.58 -15.92
CA ILE A 63 5.92 -2.69 -15.68
C ILE A 63 6.68 -2.74 -17.00
N SER A 64 6.13 -3.38 -18.06
CA SER A 64 6.78 -3.52 -19.36
C SER A 64 7.14 -2.20 -20.04
N GLN A 65 6.53 -1.08 -19.60
CA GLN A 65 6.86 0.27 -20.03
C GLN A 65 8.23 0.76 -19.51
N PHE A 66 8.84 0.05 -18.58
CA PHE A 66 10.08 0.41 -17.89
C PHE A 66 11.15 -0.68 -17.99
N CYS A 67 10.77 -1.92 -17.69
CA CYS A 67 11.65 -3.09 -17.70
C CYS A 67 10.80 -4.37 -17.82
N LYS A 68 11.47 -5.51 -17.97
CA LYS A 68 10.79 -6.81 -17.85
C LYS A 68 10.63 -7.20 -16.38
N ILE A 69 9.66 -8.06 -16.04
CA ILE A 69 9.50 -8.57 -14.67
C ILE A 69 10.75 -9.29 -14.17
N GLU A 70 11.44 -10.00 -15.06
CA GLU A 70 12.69 -10.71 -14.76
C GLU A 70 13.84 -9.78 -14.37
N GLU A 71 13.73 -8.49 -14.69
CA GLU A 71 14.72 -7.44 -14.38
C GLU A 71 14.42 -6.70 -13.06
N LEU A 72 13.34 -7.05 -12.37
CA LEU A 72 13.08 -6.54 -11.02
C LEU A 72 14.09 -7.14 -10.04
N ASP A 73 14.76 -6.28 -9.29
CA ASP A 73 15.73 -6.67 -8.27
C ASP A 73 15.06 -6.97 -6.94
N ILE A 74 14.09 -6.14 -6.56
CA ILE A 74 13.48 -6.14 -5.23
C ILE A 74 11.96 -6.07 -5.36
N LEU A 75 11.28 -6.90 -4.55
CA LEU A 75 9.88 -6.78 -4.21
C LEU A 75 9.77 -6.46 -2.72
N ILE A 76 8.98 -5.47 -2.36
CA ILE A 76 8.61 -5.21 -0.97
C ILE A 76 7.15 -5.59 -0.81
N ILE A 77 6.85 -6.46 0.15
CA ILE A 77 5.47 -6.81 0.51
C ILE A 77 5.18 -6.15 1.86
N ASN A 78 4.48 -5.01 1.79
CA ASN A 78 4.04 -4.30 2.98
C ASN A 78 2.93 -5.05 3.72
N HIS A 79 2.11 -5.82 2.98
CA HIS A 79 1.00 -6.58 3.50
C HIS A 79 0.74 -7.82 2.64
N ALA A 80 0.56 -8.98 3.26
CA ALA A 80 0.45 -10.27 2.57
C ALA A 80 -0.98 -10.79 2.41
N GLU A 81 -2.00 -9.92 2.54
CA GLU A 81 -3.38 -10.30 2.22
C GLU A 81 -3.49 -10.68 0.73
N PRO A 82 -4.34 -11.67 0.36
CA PRO A 82 -4.37 -12.19 -1.01
C PRO A 82 -4.62 -11.17 -2.11
N ASP A 83 -5.30 -10.06 -1.83
CA ASP A 83 -5.54 -9.02 -2.83
C ASP A 83 -4.31 -8.14 -3.12
N HIS A 84 -3.31 -8.13 -2.22
CA HIS A 84 -2.01 -7.48 -2.43
C HIS A 84 -0.89 -8.43 -2.81
N ALA A 85 -1.10 -9.75 -2.61
CA ALA A 85 0.00 -10.69 -2.71
C ALA A 85 -0.33 -11.97 -3.49
N SER A 86 -1.58 -12.25 -3.89
CA SER A 86 -1.90 -13.52 -4.57
C SER A 86 -1.27 -13.67 -5.96
N GLY A 87 -0.82 -12.58 -6.58
CA GLY A 87 -0.01 -12.63 -7.80
C GLY A 87 1.44 -13.11 -7.59
N LEU A 88 1.91 -13.19 -6.33
CA LEU A 88 3.29 -13.56 -6.00
C LEU A 88 3.76 -14.91 -6.57
N PRO A 89 2.98 -16.01 -6.51
CA PRO A 89 3.44 -17.29 -7.06
C PRO A 89 3.75 -17.22 -8.55
N ARG A 90 2.94 -16.51 -9.34
CA ARG A 90 3.19 -16.34 -10.77
C ARG A 90 4.33 -15.36 -11.04
N LEU A 91 4.47 -14.31 -10.24
CA LEU A 91 5.60 -13.40 -10.34
C LEU A 91 6.91 -14.15 -10.07
N LEU A 92 6.95 -15.05 -9.08
CA LEU A 92 8.12 -15.88 -8.79
C LEU A 92 8.44 -16.91 -9.89
N GLN A 93 7.44 -17.36 -10.66
CA GLN A 93 7.69 -18.18 -11.87
C GLN A 93 8.42 -17.37 -12.95
N MET A 94 8.10 -16.08 -13.09
CA MET A 94 8.73 -15.17 -14.05
C MET A 94 10.08 -14.68 -13.55
N ASN A 95 10.20 -14.38 -12.25
CA ASN A 95 11.45 -13.90 -11.63
C ASN A 95 11.78 -14.70 -10.36
N PRO A 96 12.38 -15.89 -10.47
CA PRO A 96 12.64 -16.78 -9.33
C PRO A 96 13.74 -16.27 -8.37
N ASN A 97 14.49 -15.25 -8.76
CA ASN A 97 15.63 -14.74 -7.99
C ASN A 97 15.37 -13.36 -7.34
N ILE A 98 14.19 -12.79 -7.50
CA ILE A 98 13.84 -11.50 -6.90
C ILE A 98 14.01 -11.56 -5.37
N GLU A 99 14.65 -10.55 -4.77
CA GLU A 99 14.71 -10.42 -3.31
C GLU A 99 13.39 -9.86 -2.78
N ILE A 100 12.80 -10.50 -1.76
CA ILE A 100 11.51 -10.09 -1.20
C ILE A 100 11.70 -9.59 0.23
N TYR A 101 11.46 -8.29 0.45
CA TYR A 101 11.54 -7.69 1.77
C TYR A 101 10.16 -7.69 2.43
N VAL A 102 10.11 -8.19 3.67
CA VAL A 102 8.89 -8.34 4.46
C VAL A 102 9.15 -8.00 5.92
N SER A 103 8.13 -7.63 6.67
CA SER A 103 8.19 -7.57 8.13
C SER A 103 8.39 -8.97 8.74
N ARG A 104 8.67 -9.03 10.05
CA ARG A 104 8.69 -10.30 10.77
C ARG A 104 7.34 -11.04 10.68
N GLY A 105 6.24 -10.31 10.81
CA GLY A 105 4.88 -10.84 10.59
C GLY A 105 4.68 -11.27 9.13
N GLY A 106 5.15 -10.44 8.19
CA GLY A 106 5.08 -10.70 6.75
C GLY A 106 5.76 -11.99 6.34
N LYS A 107 6.91 -12.33 6.95
CA LYS A 107 7.54 -13.64 6.72
C LYS A 107 6.59 -14.79 7.06
N ILE A 108 5.88 -14.71 8.18
CA ILE A 108 4.94 -15.75 8.62
C ILE A 108 3.76 -15.83 7.66
N SER A 109 3.15 -14.70 7.30
CA SER A 109 2.00 -14.63 6.40
C SER A 109 2.36 -15.12 5.00
N VAL A 110 3.45 -14.62 4.41
CA VAL A 110 3.91 -15.03 3.07
C VAL A 110 4.22 -16.54 3.03
N THR A 111 4.95 -17.06 4.02
CA THR A 111 5.27 -18.50 4.08
C THR A 111 4.03 -19.37 4.16
N ARG A 112 2.99 -18.94 4.88
CA ARG A 112 1.75 -19.71 5.05
C ARG A 112 0.85 -19.63 3.81
N HIS A 113 0.72 -18.46 3.21
CA HIS A 113 -0.19 -18.24 2.10
C HIS A 113 0.43 -18.59 0.74
N PHE A 114 1.75 -18.46 0.61
CA PHE A 114 2.48 -18.62 -0.65
C PHE A 114 3.71 -19.53 -0.48
N PRO A 115 3.50 -20.85 -0.27
CA PRO A 115 4.61 -21.80 -0.13
C PRO A 115 5.56 -21.76 -1.33
N GLY A 116 6.86 -21.79 -1.06
CA GLY A 116 7.91 -21.70 -2.09
C GLY A 116 8.56 -20.33 -2.22
N ALA A 117 7.99 -19.29 -1.59
CA ALA A 117 8.59 -17.95 -1.55
C ALA A 117 9.71 -17.81 -0.50
N GLU A 118 9.87 -18.77 0.43
CA GLU A 118 10.71 -18.68 1.62
C GLU A 118 12.18 -18.34 1.32
N LYS A 119 12.72 -18.92 0.24
CA LYS A 119 14.12 -18.72 -0.16
C LYS A 119 14.45 -17.28 -0.56
N ASN A 120 13.43 -16.52 -0.97
CA ASN A 120 13.57 -15.15 -1.46
C ASN A 120 13.42 -14.10 -0.34
N LEU A 121 12.92 -14.51 0.86
CA LEU A 121 12.53 -13.58 1.92
C LEU A 121 13.73 -12.98 2.66
N LYS A 122 13.72 -11.65 2.79
CA LYS A 122 14.57 -10.84 3.65
C LYS A 122 13.68 -10.16 4.69
N VAL A 123 13.97 -10.39 5.96
CA VAL A 123 13.15 -9.81 7.06
C VAL A 123 13.75 -8.47 7.46
N VAL A 124 12.87 -7.47 7.54
CA VAL A 124 13.18 -6.13 8.03
C VAL A 124 12.29 -5.76 9.21
N LYS A 125 12.73 -4.77 9.98
CA LYS A 125 12.02 -4.23 11.16
C LYS A 125 12.05 -2.70 11.14
N THR A 126 11.31 -2.10 12.04
CA THR A 126 11.33 -0.65 12.26
C THR A 126 12.77 -0.13 12.44
N GLY A 127 13.14 0.86 11.64
CA GLY A 127 14.44 1.50 11.63
C GLY A 127 15.48 0.86 10.70
N ASP A 128 15.19 -0.31 10.13
CA ASP A 128 16.05 -0.85 9.08
C ASP A 128 15.89 -0.03 7.80
N GLU A 129 16.97 0.02 7.00
CA GLU A 129 16.95 0.70 5.70
C GLU A 129 17.77 -0.07 4.66
N ILE A 130 17.39 0.09 3.39
CA ILE A 130 18.11 -0.46 2.25
C ILE A 130 18.37 0.63 1.22
N SER A 131 19.58 0.64 0.65
CA SER A 131 19.89 1.49 -0.52
C SER A 131 19.46 0.79 -1.80
N ILE A 132 18.81 1.54 -2.68
CA ILE A 132 18.39 1.09 -4.01
C ILE A 132 19.12 1.84 -5.15
N GLY A 133 20.10 2.64 -4.79
CA GLY A 133 20.91 3.48 -5.68
C GLY A 133 20.91 4.91 -5.19
N LYS A 134 20.19 5.80 -5.88
CA LYS A 134 20.03 7.21 -5.48
C LYS A 134 19.10 7.40 -4.29
N ARG A 135 18.29 6.39 -3.98
CA ARG A 135 17.27 6.42 -2.93
C ARG A 135 17.53 5.36 -1.89
N THR A 136 16.98 5.63 -0.71
CA THR A 136 16.93 4.73 0.45
C THR A 136 15.47 4.40 0.76
N LEU A 137 15.21 3.15 1.12
CA LEU A 137 13.90 2.74 1.63
C LEU A 137 14.03 2.39 3.11
N ARG A 138 13.19 3.00 3.94
CA ARG A 138 13.12 2.78 5.40
C ARG A 138 11.84 2.05 5.75
N PHE A 139 11.90 1.24 6.79
CA PHE A 139 10.77 0.38 7.17
C PHE A 139 10.22 0.74 8.55
N PHE A 140 8.91 0.62 8.69
CA PHE A 140 8.19 0.75 9.95
C PHE A 140 7.16 -0.37 10.07
N GLU A 141 7.29 -1.21 11.12
CA GLU A 141 6.33 -2.28 11.40
C GLU A 141 5.04 -1.69 11.98
N ALA A 142 3.99 -1.65 11.16
CA ALA A 142 2.68 -1.08 11.46
C ALA A 142 1.67 -2.16 11.84
N GLN A 143 2.07 -3.11 12.71
CA GLN A 143 1.24 -4.26 13.07
C GLN A 143 -0.16 -3.83 13.52
N MET A 144 -1.16 -4.57 13.07
CA MET A 144 -2.59 -4.35 13.32
C MET A 144 -3.19 -3.11 12.64
N LEU A 145 -2.51 -2.61 11.60
CA LEU A 145 -3.09 -1.67 10.66
C LEU A 145 -3.27 -2.34 9.25
N HIS A 146 -4.09 -3.39 9.00
CA HIS A 146 -4.99 -3.99 9.99
C HIS A 146 -4.55 -5.41 10.39
N TRP A 147 -3.56 -6.00 9.76
CA TRP A 147 -3.03 -7.33 10.06
C TRP A 147 -1.72 -7.27 10.85
N PRO A 148 -1.31 -8.39 11.50
CA PRO A 148 -0.06 -8.43 12.27
C PRO A 148 1.21 -8.35 11.42
N ASP A 149 1.12 -8.50 10.11
CA ASP A 149 2.22 -8.45 9.14
C ASP A 149 2.43 -7.08 8.51
N THR A 150 1.46 -6.16 8.65
CA THR A 150 1.49 -4.84 8.01
C THR A 150 2.75 -4.07 8.38
N MET A 151 3.42 -3.54 7.37
CA MET A 151 4.50 -2.56 7.51
C MET A 151 4.32 -1.41 6.53
N PHE A 152 5.00 -0.31 6.80
CA PHE A 152 5.12 0.83 5.89
C PHE A 152 6.53 0.88 5.33
N THR A 153 6.62 1.29 4.07
CA THR A 153 7.89 1.60 3.41
C THR A 153 7.95 3.10 3.13
N TYR A 154 9.04 3.75 3.50
CA TYR A 154 9.23 5.18 3.31
C TYR A 154 10.47 5.48 2.48
N CYS A 155 10.35 6.37 1.51
CA CYS A 155 11.46 6.89 0.72
C CYS A 155 11.72 8.36 1.10
N PRO A 156 12.79 8.65 1.87
CA PRO A 156 13.08 10.00 2.37
C PRO A 156 13.32 11.04 1.27
N GLU A 157 14.02 10.64 0.21
CA GLU A 157 14.39 11.54 -0.88
C GLU A 157 13.17 12.09 -1.62
N GLU A 158 12.10 11.29 -1.70
CA GLU A 158 10.84 11.67 -2.34
C GLU A 158 9.74 12.03 -1.32
N LYS A 159 10.01 11.86 0.00
CA LYS A 159 9.07 12.07 1.10
C LYS A 159 7.75 11.31 0.89
N ILE A 160 7.83 10.11 0.32
CA ILE A 160 6.69 9.25 0.03
C ILE A 160 6.61 8.09 1.00
N LEU A 161 5.40 7.87 1.54
CA LEU A 161 5.05 6.76 2.41
C LEU A 161 4.14 5.77 1.65
N PHE A 162 4.58 4.55 1.49
CA PHE A 162 3.77 3.42 1.03
C PHE A 162 3.17 2.74 2.26
N SER A 163 1.87 2.91 2.47
CA SER A 163 1.23 2.64 3.76
C SER A 163 0.39 1.36 3.80
N ALA A 164 0.54 0.47 2.84
CA ALA A 164 -0.35 -0.68 2.69
C ALA A 164 -1.83 -0.24 2.74
N ASP A 165 -2.68 -0.95 3.47
CA ASP A 165 -4.11 -0.62 3.61
C ASP A 165 -4.39 0.64 4.42
N ALA A 166 -3.45 1.03 5.29
CA ALA A 166 -3.66 2.24 6.07
C ALA A 166 -3.82 3.46 5.16
N PHE A 167 -4.80 4.29 5.49
CA PHE A 167 -5.14 5.51 4.75
C PHE A 167 -5.76 5.27 3.36
N GLY A 168 -6.08 4.00 3.04
CA GLY A 168 -6.73 3.60 1.81
C GLY A 168 -8.24 3.83 1.78
N GLN A 169 -8.81 3.62 0.61
CA GLN A 169 -10.24 3.63 0.37
C GLN A 169 -10.57 2.82 -0.88
N HIS A 170 -11.75 2.15 -0.90
CA HIS A 170 -12.23 1.48 -2.11
C HIS A 170 -12.82 2.50 -3.07
N TYR A 171 -11.97 2.94 -3.99
CA TYR A 171 -12.34 3.92 -5.00
C TYR A 171 -11.52 3.69 -6.28
N ALA A 172 -12.16 3.23 -7.34
CA ALA A 172 -11.55 3.16 -8.67
C ALA A 172 -11.69 4.51 -9.37
N ALA A 173 -10.60 5.03 -9.90
CA ALA A 173 -10.61 6.22 -10.76
C ALA A 173 -9.40 6.17 -11.71
N PRO A 174 -9.45 6.81 -12.87
CA PRO A 174 -8.28 6.96 -13.74
C PRO A 174 -7.22 7.91 -13.15
N GLU A 175 -7.62 8.80 -12.26
CA GLU A 175 -6.75 9.68 -11.49
C GLU A 175 -6.00 8.89 -10.40
N ARG A 176 -4.85 9.43 -9.96
CA ARG A 176 -4.03 8.81 -8.90
C ARG A 176 -4.05 9.54 -7.58
N PHE A 177 -4.52 10.80 -7.56
CA PHE A 177 -4.45 11.65 -6.39
C PHE A 177 -5.83 12.09 -5.91
N ALA A 178 -5.98 12.12 -4.60
CA ALA A 178 -7.20 12.52 -3.90
C ALA A 178 -7.72 13.91 -4.31
N ASP A 179 -6.81 14.85 -4.58
CA ASP A 179 -7.14 16.23 -4.98
C ASP A 179 -7.71 16.34 -6.42
N GLN A 180 -7.72 15.26 -7.17
CA GLN A 180 -8.17 15.23 -8.56
C GLN A 180 -9.61 14.71 -8.73
N ILE A 181 -10.23 14.22 -7.66
CA ILE A 181 -11.56 13.61 -7.71
C ILE A 181 -12.56 14.28 -6.76
N ASP A 182 -13.84 13.84 -6.79
CA ASP A 182 -14.87 14.34 -5.87
C ASP A 182 -14.50 14.07 -4.41
N GLN A 183 -14.29 15.14 -3.66
CA GLN A 183 -13.86 15.08 -2.27
C GLN A 183 -14.93 14.48 -1.35
N LYS A 184 -16.21 14.76 -1.60
CA LYS A 184 -17.31 14.26 -0.77
C LYS A 184 -17.43 12.74 -0.88
N GLY A 185 -17.38 12.21 -2.08
CA GLY A 185 -17.40 10.77 -2.34
C GLY A 185 -16.16 10.08 -1.77
N LEU A 186 -14.98 10.67 -1.98
CA LEU A 186 -13.72 10.12 -1.48
C LEU A 186 -13.70 9.99 0.05
N TRP A 187 -14.03 11.07 0.77
CA TRP A 187 -14.02 11.07 2.23
C TRP A 187 -15.06 10.12 2.81
N PHE A 188 -16.22 9.99 2.16
CA PHE A 188 -17.22 9.00 2.54
C PHE A 188 -16.68 7.57 2.41
N GLU A 189 -16.02 7.23 1.30
CA GLU A 189 -15.45 5.89 1.11
C GLU A 189 -14.24 5.65 2.04
N ALA A 190 -13.43 6.67 2.35
CA ALA A 190 -12.33 6.54 3.32
C ALA A 190 -12.85 6.28 4.75
N GLU A 191 -13.88 7.00 5.19
CA GLU A 191 -14.51 6.78 6.49
C GLU A 191 -15.17 5.39 6.56
N LYS A 192 -15.86 4.99 5.52
CA LYS A 192 -16.48 3.67 5.40
C LYS A 192 -15.43 2.55 5.40
N TYR A 193 -14.30 2.74 4.72
CA TYR A 193 -13.17 1.81 4.74
C TYR A 193 -12.66 1.64 6.17
N PHE A 194 -12.38 2.74 6.86
CA PHE A 194 -11.98 2.72 8.27
C PHE A 194 -13.02 1.99 9.14
N ALA A 195 -14.30 2.35 9.00
CA ALA A 195 -15.38 1.81 9.83
C ALA A 195 -15.52 0.29 9.70
N ASN A 196 -15.32 -0.26 8.50
CA ASN A 196 -15.52 -1.69 8.24
C ASN A 196 -14.27 -2.54 8.52
N ILE A 197 -13.09 -2.01 8.31
CA ILE A 197 -11.84 -2.78 8.30
C ILE A 197 -11.00 -2.50 9.53
N LEU A 198 -10.99 -1.27 10.03
CA LEU A 198 -10.03 -0.77 11.01
C LEU A 198 -10.59 -0.52 12.41
N THR A 199 -11.89 -0.27 12.54
CA THR A 199 -12.51 0.14 13.83
C THR A 199 -12.21 -0.81 14.98
N LEU A 200 -12.18 -2.12 14.73
CA LEU A 200 -11.88 -3.12 15.77
C LEU A 200 -10.47 -2.99 16.35
N TYR A 201 -9.57 -2.33 15.62
CA TYR A 201 -8.16 -2.16 16.00
C TYR A 201 -7.84 -0.72 16.46
N SER A 202 -8.86 0.09 16.77
CA SER A 202 -8.70 1.54 17.08
C SER A 202 -7.60 1.83 18.10
N GLN A 203 -7.50 1.04 19.18
CA GLN A 203 -6.47 1.23 20.21
C GLN A 203 -5.05 0.96 19.67
N GLN A 204 -4.92 -0.08 18.86
CA GLN A 204 -3.65 -0.43 18.22
C GLN A 204 -3.25 0.62 17.18
N ILE A 205 -4.22 1.14 16.44
CA ILE A 205 -4.04 2.22 15.44
C ILE A 205 -3.52 3.48 16.12
N LEU A 206 -4.16 3.93 17.19
CA LEU A 206 -3.72 5.12 17.93
C LEU A 206 -2.29 4.97 18.44
N LYS A 207 -1.97 3.81 19.02
CA LYS A 207 -0.61 3.50 19.48
C LYS A 207 0.40 3.54 18.34
N LYS A 208 0.07 2.91 17.20
CA LYS A 208 0.98 2.85 16.04
C LYS A 208 1.16 4.19 15.35
N ILE A 209 0.11 5.01 15.26
CA ILE A 209 0.24 6.38 14.76
C ILE A 209 1.15 7.20 15.69
N ASP A 210 1.00 7.10 17.02
CA ASP A 210 1.89 7.77 17.98
C ASP A 210 3.35 7.32 17.85
N GLU A 211 3.61 6.01 17.69
CA GLU A 211 4.94 5.47 17.43
C GLU A 211 5.51 6.00 16.10
N PHE A 212 4.69 6.04 15.06
CA PHE A 212 5.07 6.51 13.73
C PHE A 212 5.43 8.00 13.73
N LEU A 213 4.60 8.84 14.37
CA LEU A 213 4.83 10.28 14.44
C LEU A 213 6.14 10.64 15.15
N LYS A 214 6.59 9.82 16.11
CA LYS A 214 7.89 9.99 16.81
C LYS A 214 9.10 9.81 15.90
N LEU A 215 8.94 9.19 14.73
CA LEU A 215 10.03 9.07 13.73
C LEU A 215 10.34 10.40 13.06
N ASN A 216 9.44 11.39 13.16
CA ASN A 216 9.57 12.71 12.54
C ASN A 216 9.90 12.66 11.04
N TRP A 217 9.34 11.69 10.33
CA TRP A 217 9.48 11.62 8.88
C TRP A 217 8.65 12.72 8.21
N GLU A 218 9.29 13.45 7.32
CA GLU A 218 8.58 14.46 6.51
C GLU A 218 7.85 13.76 5.36
N ILE A 219 6.52 13.84 5.32
CA ILE A 219 5.69 13.15 4.34
C ILE A 219 5.02 14.17 3.42
N ALA A 220 5.33 14.08 2.13
CA ALA A 220 4.67 14.84 1.07
C ALA A 220 3.58 14.03 0.36
N ILE A 221 3.74 12.69 0.30
CA ILE A 221 2.79 11.80 -0.36
C ILE A 221 2.56 10.58 0.53
N ILE A 222 1.29 10.20 0.73
CA ILE A 222 0.89 8.89 1.23
C ILE A 222 0.31 8.10 0.07
N ALA A 223 0.87 6.93 -0.19
CA ALA A 223 0.54 6.04 -1.29
C ALA A 223 0.00 4.69 -0.73
N PRO A 224 -1.32 4.56 -0.53
CA PRO A 224 -1.94 3.36 0.04
C PRO A 224 -2.09 2.24 -1.00
N ALA A 225 -2.39 1.04 -0.53
CA ALA A 225 -2.63 -0.13 -1.38
C ALA A 225 -3.99 -0.11 -2.09
N HIS A 226 -4.95 0.72 -1.64
CA HIS A 226 -6.24 0.92 -2.29
C HIS A 226 -6.57 2.39 -2.48
N GLY A 227 -7.19 2.73 -3.61
CA GLY A 227 -7.74 4.05 -3.92
C GLY A 227 -6.68 5.08 -4.27
N MET A 228 -6.92 6.31 -3.83
CA MET A 228 -6.15 7.50 -4.21
C MET A 228 -4.97 7.75 -3.28
N CYS A 229 -3.87 8.25 -3.85
CA CYS A 229 -2.76 8.79 -3.08
C CYS A 229 -3.09 10.20 -2.54
N TRP A 230 -2.60 10.50 -1.35
CA TRP A 230 -2.75 11.80 -0.68
C TRP A 230 -1.48 12.62 -0.85
N ARG A 231 -1.57 13.79 -1.48
CA ARG A 231 -0.43 14.73 -1.65
C ARG A 231 -0.75 16.16 -1.19
N GLN A 232 -1.99 16.60 -1.32
CA GLN A 232 -2.44 17.87 -0.78
C GLN A 232 -2.80 17.69 0.70
N ASN A 233 -1.97 18.21 1.60
CA ASN A 233 -2.14 18.03 3.04
C ASN A 233 -2.29 16.54 3.46
N PRO A 234 -1.28 15.68 3.21
CA PRO A 234 -1.39 14.23 3.47
C PRO A 234 -1.58 13.91 4.95
N THR A 235 -1.27 14.81 5.88
CA THR A 235 -1.53 14.63 7.31
C THR A 235 -3.02 14.61 7.65
N GLN A 236 -3.86 15.20 6.82
CA GLN A 236 -5.31 15.25 7.05
C GLN A 236 -5.94 13.87 7.18
N ILE A 237 -5.52 12.88 6.37
CA ILE A 237 -6.05 11.52 6.51
C ILE A 237 -5.58 10.86 7.81
N VAL A 238 -4.35 11.14 8.26
CA VAL A 238 -3.82 10.65 9.53
C VAL A 238 -4.63 11.22 10.70
N GLU A 239 -4.92 12.53 10.67
CA GLU A 239 -5.78 13.22 11.66
C GLU A 239 -7.18 12.61 11.70
N LYS A 240 -7.75 12.29 10.52
CA LYS A 240 -9.04 11.60 10.42
C LYS A 240 -9.00 10.19 11.02
N TYR A 241 -7.95 9.44 10.82
CA TYR A 241 -7.78 8.12 11.44
C TYR A 241 -7.74 8.23 12.98
N VAL A 242 -7.04 9.23 13.54
CA VAL A 242 -7.04 9.50 14.97
C VAL A 242 -8.45 9.86 15.45
N GLN A 243 -9.14 10.76 14.75
CA GLN A 243 -10.51 11.16 15.06
C GLN A 243 -11.47 9.97 15.06
N TRP A 244 -11.44 9.14 14.01
CA TRP A 244 -12.31 7.96 13.90
C TRP A 244 -11.98 6.91 14.97
N ALA A 245 -10.70 6.70 15.26
CA ALA A 245 -10.25 5.74 16.26
C ALA A 245 -10.60 6.17 17.71
N THR A 246 -10.66 7.46 17.99
CA THR A 246 -11.09 7.98 19.31
C THR A 246 -12.61 8.00 19.48
N GLY A 247 -13.37 7.85 18.38
CA GLY A 247 -14.83 7.94 18.42
C GLY A 247 -15.35 9.35 18.65
N GLU A 248 -14.52 10.38 18.44
CA GLU A 248 -14.95 11.76 18.56
C GLU A 248 -15.97 12.11 17.46
N PRO A 249 -17.16 12.64 17.83
CA PRO A 249 -18.15 13.00 16.84
C PRO A 249 -17.62 14.09 15.90
N GLN A 250 -17.93 13.96 14.62
CA GLN A 250 -17.67 15.04 13.66
C GLN A 250 -18.45 16.28 14.15
N LYS A 251 -17.74 17.39 14.37
CA LYS A 251 -18.42 18.69 14.53
C LYS A 251 -19.09 18.98 13.21
N SER A 252 -20.41 18.78 13.14
CA SER A 252 -21.18 19.21 11.98
C SER A 252 -20.97 20.72 11.82
N ALA A 253 -20.40 21.14 10.71
CA ALA A 253 -20.53 22.53 10.29
C ALA A 253 -22.00 22.76 9.96
N LEU A 254 -22.72 23.41 10.89
CA LEU A 254 -24.03 23.98 10.66
C LEU A 254 -23.91 25.19 9.73
#